data_3ffb6500893c98b04772fa416e4561bd
#
_entry.id   3ffb6500893c98b04772fa416e4561bd
#
_cell.length_a   1.000
_cell.length_b   1.000
_cell.length_c   1.000
_cell.angle_alpha   90.00
_cell.angle_beta   90.00
_cell.angle_gamma   90.00
#
_symmetry.space_group_name_H-M   'P 1'
#
loop_
_entity.id
_entity.type
_entity.pdbx_description
1 polymer ?
#
loop_
_entity_poly.entity_id
_entity_poly.type
_entity_poly.pdbx_seq_one_letter_code
_entity_poly.pdbx_strand_id
1 'polypeptide(L)'
;LPIQKEGITYGVNSTSADYTAHNIRIQNGKYIFDFKNGAVEYKDMCLGLAGLHNVENATAAIIVGMLLQIPEEKIRAALASFAGVKRRFEYIVQNEKMVYIDDYAHHPEELRACINSVRQMYPGKKLTVIFQPHLFSRTKDFAQEFSEVLSLADQLIVMDIYPARELPMEGVDANLILNQVSIANKQAASKENLMEKLAIMDIELLLTVGAGDIDTMVKPIQELVG
;
A
#
# COMPACT_ATOMS: atom_id res chain seq x y z
N LEU A 1 -23.40 -20.96 8.10
CA LEU A 1 -23.03 -22.38 8.10
C LEU A 1 -21.64 -22.50 8.71
N PRO A 2 -21.42 -23.37 9.73
CA PRO A 2 -20.09 -23.63 10.24
C PRO A 2 -19.29 -24.30 9.13
N ILE A 3 -18.16 -23.66 8.73
CA ILE A 3 -17.21 -24.27 7.81
C ILE A 3 -16.60 -25.46 8.54
N GLN A 4 -16.90 -26.68 8.10
CA GLN A 4 -16.19 -27.86 8.59
C GLN A 4 -14.72 -27.73 8.16
N LYS A 5 -13.84 -27.64 9.15
CA LYS A 5 -12.40 -27.47 8.96
C LYS A 5 -11.75 -28.76 8.45
N GLU A 6 -11.64 -28.90 7.16
CA GLU A 6 -10.52 -29.60 6.56
C GLU A 6 -9.71 -28.53 5.79
N GLY A 7 -8.82 -27.84 6.45
CA GLY A 7 -8.03 -26.78 5.84
C GLY A 7 -6.83 -26.39 6.67
N ILE A 8 -5.76 -25.96 6.02
CA ILE A 8 -4.57 -25.42 6.63
C ILE A 8 -4.85 -23.98 7.06
N THR A 9 -4.57 -23.65 8.31
CA THR A 9 -4.68 -22.30 8.84
C THR A 9 -3.29 -21.63 8.90
N TYR A 10 -3.23 -20.33 8.60
CA TYR A 10 -2.00 -19.57 8.70
C TYR A 10 -2.28 -18.15 9.17
N GLY A 11 -1.24 -17.45 9.60
CA GLY A 11 -1.35 -16.05 10.01
C GLY A 11 -0.02 -15.44 10.41
N VAL A 12 -0.09 -14.16 10.75
CA VAL A 12 1.05 -13.37 11.25
C VAL A 12 0.93 -13.28 12.76
N ASN A 13 2.03 -13.64 13.48
CA ASN A 13 2.08 -13.70 14.95
C ASN A 13 0.96 -14.52 15.58
N SER A 14 0.43 -15.50 14.86
CA SER A 14 -0.64 -16.36 15.36
C SER A 14 -0.08 -17.45 16.27
N THR A 15 -0.75 -17.68 17.39
CA THR A 15 -0.44 -18.77 18.32
C THR A 15 -1.29 -20.02 18.10
N SER A 16 -2.33 -19.94 17.27
CA SER A 16 -3.31 -20.99 17.03
C SER A 16 -3.35 -21.51 15.59
N ALA A 17 -2.66 -20.85 14.65
CA ALA A 17 -2.59 -21.27 13.27
C ALA A 17 -1.59 -22.42 13.09
N ASP A 18 -1.82 -23.30 12.10
CA ASP A 18 -0.91 -24.39 11.75
C ASP A 18 0.44 -23.88 11.26
N TYR A 19 0.43 -22.72 10.59
CA TYR A 19 1.63 -22.02 10.11
C TYR A 19 1.62 -20.56 10.52
N THR A 20 2.77 -20.03 10.94
CA THR A 20 2.87 -18.62 11.34
C THR A 20 4.15 -17.97 10.86
N ALA A 21 4.02 -16.73 10.36
CA ALA A 21 5.13 -15.80 10.27
C ALA A 21 5.25 -15.04 11.59
N HIS A 22 6.45 -14.96 12.14
CA HIS A 22 6.72 -14.27 13.41
C HIS A 22 8.09 -13.58 13.39
N ASN A 23 8.46 -12.90 14.47
CA ASN A 23 9.74 -12.17 14.56
C ASN A 23 9.96 -11.23 13.37
N ILE A 24 8.90 -10.49 13.02
CA ILE A 24 8.88 -9.62 11.84
C ILE A 24 9.67 -8.36 12.16
N ARG A 25 10.59 -8.00 11.26
CA ARG A 25 11.46 -6.83 11.39
C ARG A 25 11.74 -6.21 10.02
N ILE A 26 12.07 -4.93 10.01
CA ILE A 26 12.44 -4.20 8.80
C ILE A 26 13.95 -3.96 8.84
N GLN A 27 14.65 -4.38 7.80
CA GLN A 27 16.09 -4.16 7.62
C GLN A 27 16.38 -3.71 6.19
N ASN A 28 17.02 -2.56 6.03
CA ASN A 28 17.37 -1.99 4.72
C ASN A 28 16.19 -1.91 3.75
N GLY A 29 15.00 -1.49 4.25
CA GLY A 29 13.79 -1.37 3.44
C GLY A 29 13.14 -2.69 3.02
N LYS A 30 13.52 -3.82 3.64
CA LYS A 30 12.94 -5.14 3.39
C LYS A 30 12.34 -5.71 4.66
N TYR A 31 11.28 -6.49 4.51
CA TYR A 31 10.71 -7.28 5.60
C TYR A 31 11.49 -8.57 5.76
N ILE A 32 11.96 -8.80 6.98
CA ILE A 32 12.60 -10.06 7.39
C ILE A 32 11.68 -10.69 8.44
N PHE A 33 11.40 -11.97 8.31
CA PHE A 33 10.56 -12.69 9.25
C PHE A 33 10.99 -14.15 9.39
N ASP A 34 10.56 -14.78 10.45
CA ASP A 34 10.71 -16.21 10.64
C ASP A 34 9.37 -16.88 10.34
N PHE A 35 9.43 -18.03 9.69
CA PHE A 35 8.26 -18.83 9.35
C PHE A 35 8.38 -20.18 10.06
N LYS A 36 7.30 -20.64 10.67
CA LYS A 36 7.28 -21.98 11.30
C LYS A 36 5.91 -22.67 11.16
N ASN A 37 5.98 -24.00 11.18
CA ASN A 37 4.92 -24.89 11.68
C ASN A 37 5.53 -25.71 12.83
N GLY A 38 4.73 -26.52 13.51
CA GLY A 38 5.21 -27.27 14.69
C GLY A 38 6.52 -28.06 14.52
N ALA A 39 6.92 -28.41 13.30
CA ALA A 39 8.07 -29.28 13.01
C ALA A 39 9.18 -28.56 12.21
N VAL A 40 8.87 -27.53 11.45
CA VAL A 40 9.80 -26.85 10.53
C VAL A 40 9.87 -25.37 10.90
N GLU A 41 11.09 -24.81 10.94
CA GLU A 41 11.30 -23.39 11.12
C GLU A 41 12.27 -22.88 10.03
N TYR A 42 11.82 -21.88 9.26
CA TYR A 42 12.63 -21.12 8.32
C TYR A 42 12.94 -19.75 8.90
N LYS A 43 14.16 -19.51 9.30
CA LYS A 43 14.60 -18.22 9.88
C LYS A 43 15.01 -17.23 8.80
N ASP A 44 14.87 -15.95 9.09
CA ASP A 44 15.39 -14.87 8.25
C ASP A 44 14.88 -14.91 6.80
N MET A 45 13.58 -15.22 6.62
CA MET A 45 12.94 -15.13 5.30
C MET A 45 12.89 -13.67 4.88
N CYS A 46 13.48 -13.36 3.72
CA CYS A 46 13.53 -12.01 3.19
C CYS A 46 12.43 -11.79 2.17
N LEU A 47 11.62 -10.76 2.38
CA LEU A 47 10.59 -10.33 1.42
C LEU A 47 10.94 -8.93 0.90
N GLY A 48 11.03 -8.80 -0.43
CA GLY A 48 11.31 -7.52 -1.10
C GLY A 48 10.15 -6.53 -1.08
N LEU A 49 8.96 -6.96 -0.62
CA LEU A 49 7.76 -6.15 -0.55
C LEU A 49 7.49 -5.63 0.84
N ALA A 50 6.94 -4.43 0.93
CA ALA A 50 6.50 -3.82 2.18
C ALA A 50 5.09 -4.24 2.57
N GLY A 51 4.79 -4.14 3.88
CA GLY A 51 3.47 -4.35 4.46
C GLY A 51 3.25 -5.72 5.07
N LEU A 52 2.63 -5.74 6.26
CA LEU A 52 2.31 -6.99 6.98
C LEU A 52 1.40 -7.92 6.17
N HIS A 53 0.50 -7.38 5.36
CA HIS A 53 -0.34 -8.16 4.45
C HIS A 53 0.50 -8.92 3.42
N ASN A 54 1.64 -8.37 2.98
CA ASN A 54 2.54 -9.08 2.08
C ASN A 54 3.34 -10.17 2.79
N VAL A 55 3.63 -10.02 4.10
CA VAL A 55 4.16 -11.12 4.92
C VAL A 55 3.14 -12.25 5.04
N GLU A 56 1.86 -11.93 5.22
CA GLU A 56 0.78 -12.91 5.25
C GLU A 56 0.62 -13.64 3.90
N ASN A 57 0.64 -12.89 2.79
CA ASN A 57 0.64 -13.47 1.43
C ASN A 57 1.87 -14.37 1.19
N ALA A 58 3.06 -13.93 1.62
CA ALA A 58 4.28 -14.71 1.54
C ALA A 58 4.18 -16.00 2.36
N THR A 59 3.55 -15.94 3.55
CA THR A 59 3.29 -17.13 4.38
C THR A 59 2.46 -18.17 3.61
N ALA A 60 1.39 -17.74 2.95
CA ALA A 60 0.59 -18.62 2.10
C ALA A 60 1.41 -19.20 0.93
N ALA A 61 2.23 -18.37 0.27
CA ALA A 61 3.09 -18.82 -0.83
C ALA A 61 4.14 -19.84 -0.37
N ILE A 62 4.74 -19.67 0.81
CA ILE A 62 5.67 -20.64 1.41
C ILE A 62 4.97 -21.98 1.63
N ILE A 63 3.75 -21.98 2.22
CA ILE A 63 2.98 -23.21 2.46
C ILE A 63 2.73 -23.95 1.15
N VAL A 64 2.28 -23.26 0.11
CA VAL A 64 2.07 -23.86 -1.21
C VAL A 64 3.37 -24.44 -1.75
N GLY A 65 4.48 -23.71 -1.64
CA GLY A 65 5.81 -24.18 -2.03
C GLY A 65 6.21 -25.46 -1.30
N MET A 66 5.99 -25.52 0.02
CA MET A 66 6.26 -26.71 0.82
C MET A 66 5.39 -27.90 0.41
N LEU A 67 4.09 -27.69 0.17
CA LEU A 67 3.18 -28.74 -0.28
C LEU A 67 3.57 -29.29 -1.67
N LEU A 68 4.15 -28.45 -2.51
CA LEU A 68 4.69 -28.83 -3.81
C LEU A 68 6.14 -29.39 -3.73
N GLN A 69 6.67 -29.55 -2.51
CA GLN A 69 8.03 -30.06 -2.25
C GLN A 69 9.13 -29.22 -2.92
N ILE A 70 8.90 -27.90 -3.07
CA ILE A 70 9.91 -26.97 -3.54
C ILE A 70 10.99 -26.80 -2.46
N PRO A 71 12.29 -26.98 -2.77
CA PRO A 71 13.36 -26.79 -1.81
C PRO A 71 13.34 -25.40 -1.17
N GLU A 72 13.68 -25.32 0.14
CA GLU A 72 13.68 -24.08 0.91
C GLU A 72 14.48 -22.96 0.24
N GLU A 73 15.67 -23.27 -0.27
CA GLU A 73 16.54 -22.29 -0.94
C GLU A 73 15.87 -21.65 -2.18
N LYS A 74 15.04 -22.39 -2.91
CA LYS A 74 14.28 -21.86 -4.05
C LYS A 74 13.12 -20.97 -3.58
N ILE A 75 12.44 -21.36 -2.50
CA ILE A 75 11.40 -20.53 -1.88
C ILE A 75 12.00 -19.20 -1.41
N ARG A 76 13.13 -19.24 -0.72
CA ARG A 76 13.86 -18.05 -0.26
C ARG A 76 14.26 -17.14 -1.41
N ALA A 77 14.87 -17.72 -2.46
CA ALA A 77 15.29 -16.96 -3.62
C ALA A 77 14.10 -16.29 -4.34
N ALA A 78 12.98 -17.00 -4.48
CA ALA A 78 11.76 -16.47 -5.08
C ALA A 78 11.19 -15.29 -4.28
N LEU A 79 11.06 -15.41 -2.97
CA LEU A 79 10.56 -14.33 -2.12
C LEU A 79 11.47 -13.10 -2.13
N ALA A 80 12.79 -13.31 -2.07
CA ALA A 80 13.77 -12.23 -2.06
C ALA A 80 13.85 -11.48 -3.41
N SER A 81 13.59 -12.18 -4.52
CA SER A 81 13.63 -11.61 -5.88
C SER A 81 12.27 -11.15 -6.41
N PHE A 82 11.19 -11.42 -5.68
CA PHE A 82 9.86 -11.02 -6.10
C PHE A 82 9.72 -9.49 -6.08
N ALA A 83 9.60 -8.92 -7.27
CA ALA A 83 9.53 -7.47 -7.46
C ALA A 83 8.12 -6.88 -7.23
N GLY A 84 7.15 -7.72 -6.85
CA GLY A 84 5.78 -7.29 -6.63
C GLY A 84 4.90 -7.34 -7.87
N VAL A 85 3.73 -6.78 -7.73
CA VAL A 85 2.73 -6.61 -8.79
C VAL A 85 2.58 -5.10 -9.01
N LYS A 86 2.42 -4.69 -10.26
CA LYS A 86 2.16 -3.29 -10.57
C LYS A 86 1.03 -2.75 -9.72
N ARG A 87 1.23 -1.54 -9.21
CA ARG A 87 0.27 -0.85 -8.35
C ARG A 87 -0.10 -1.61 -7.05
N ARG A 88 0.85 -2.40 -6.52
CA ARG A 88 0.74 -3.06 -5.21
C ARG A 88 2.00 -2.77 -4.42
N PHE A 89 2.05 -1.59 -3.78
CA PHE A 89 3.23 -1.04 -3.12
C PHE A 89 4.45 -1.04 -4.07
N GLU A 90 4.23 -0.57 -5.31
CA GLU A 90 5.23 -0.57 -6.37
C GLU A 90 6.20 0.59 -6.16
N TYR A 91 7.50 0.29 -6.06
CA TYR A 91 8.52 1.33 -6.05
C TYR A 91 8.75 1.86 -7.46
N ILE A 92 8.38 3.12 -7.68
CA ILE A 92 8.58 3.84 -8.95
C ILE A 92 9.94 4.51 -8.98
N VAL A 93 10.31 5.16 -7.85
CA VAL A 93 11.64 5.72 -7.60
C VAL A 93 12.08 5.29 -6.21
N GLN A 94 13.33 4.83 -6.08
CA GLN A 94 13.91 4.50 -4.79
C GLN A 94 15.40 4.83 -4.78
N ASN A 95 15.74 6.01 -4.23
CA ASN A 95 17.12 6.44 -4.02
C ASN A 95 17.24 7.20 -2.69
N GLU A 96 18.41 7.69 -2.35
CA GLU A 96 18.66 8.38 -1.08
C GLU A 96 17.83 9.66 -0.91
N LYS A 97 17.54 10.37 -1.99
CA LYS A 97 16.85 11.66 -1.97
C LYS A 97 15.35 11.51 -2.07
N MET A 98 14.88 10.55 -2.87
CA MET A 98 13.48 10.40 -3.24
C MET A 98 13.02 8.96 -3.15
N VAL A 99 11.85 8.77 -2.55
CA VAL A 99 11.11 7.51 -2.61
C VAL A 99 9.72 7.81 -3.17
N TYR A 100 9.37 7.14 -4.25
CA TYR A 100 8.05 7.23 -4.86
C TYR A 100 7.43 5.83 -4.95
N ILE A 101 6.25 5.67 -4.36
CA ILE A 101 5.49 4.42 -4.30
C ILE A 101 4.13 4.64 -4.96
N ASP A 102 3.68 3.67 -5.76
CA ASP A 102 2.31 3.63 -6.31
C ASP A 102 1.56 2.40 -5.78
N ASP A 103 0.29 2.61 -5.36
CA ASP A 103 -0.55 1.55 -4.86
C ASP A 103 -2.00 1.67 -5.36
N TYR A 104 -2.65 0.54 -5.53
CA TYR A 104 -4.04 0.45 -6.01
C TYR A 104 -5.08 0.70 -4.91
N ALA A 105 -4.66 0.93 -3.68
CA ALA A 105 -5.53 1.15 -2.53
C ALA A 105 -6.57 2.24 -2.82
N HIS A 106 -7.85 1.91 -2.61
CA HIS A 106 -8.97 2.77 -2.94
C HIS A 106 -10.15 2.62 -1.97
N HIS A 107 -9.98 1.84 -0.91
CA HIS A 107 -10.89 1.73 0.24
C HIS A 107 -10.18 2.24 1.50
N PRO A 108 -10.88 2.85 2.49
CA PRO A 108 -10.24 3.42 3.67
C PRO A 108 -9.27 2.47 4.39
N GLU A 109 -9.63 1.19 4.57
CA GLU A 109 -8.77 0.21 5.23
C GLU A 109 -7.52 -0.13 4.41
N GLU A 110 -7.63 -0.22 3.10
CA GLU A 110 -6.49 -0.42 2.21
C GLU A 110 -5.53 0.77 2.26
N LEU A 111 -6.07 2.00 2.20
CA LEU A 111 -5.30 3.24 2.34
C LEU A 111 -4.59 3.30 3.69
N ARG A 112 -5.28 2.94 4.79
CA ARG A 112 -4.71 2.90 6.15
C ARG A 112 -3.53 1.93 6.21
N ALA A 113 -3.70 0.73 5.68
CA ALA A 113 -2.64 -0.28 5.65
C ALA A 113 -1.43 0.20 4.82
N CYS A 114 -1.68 0.79 3.64
CA CYS A 114 -0.65 1.30 2.76
C CYS A 114 0.12 2.47 3.41
N ILE A 115 -0.57 3.51 3.89
CA ILE A 115 0.04 4.69 4.52
C ILE A 115 0.85 4.28 5.76
N ASN A 116 0.31 3.42 6.62
CA ASN A 116 1.02 2.94 7.80
C ASN A 116 2.28 2.14 7.42
N SER A 117 2.22 1.34 6.35
CA SER A 117 3.40 0.61 5.85
C SER A 117 4.49 1.57 5.38
N VAL A 118 4.11 2.61 4.62
CA VAL A 118 5.04 3.66 4.16
C VAL A 118 5.67 4.38 5.36
N ARG A 119 4.88 4.76 6.37
CA ARG A 119 5.35 5.41 7.60
C ARG A 119 6.33 4.54 8.38
N GLN A 120 6.05 3.24 8.50
CA GLN A 120 6.94 2.29 9.20
C GLN A 120 8.27 2.09 8.47
N MET A 121 8.24 2.09 7.14
CA MET A 121 9.45 1.90 6.33
C MET A 121 10.34 3.14 6.27
N TYR A 122 9.75 4.32 6.36
CA TYR A 122 10.43 5.61 6.21
C TYR A 122 10.13 6.54 7.39
N PRO A 123 10.50 6.16 8.62
CA PRO A 123 10.24 6.98 9.80
C PRO A 123 10.96 8.33 9.69
N GLY A 124 10.24 9.41 9.97
CA GLY A 124 10.76 10.77 9.96
C GLY A 124 10.79 11.46 8.61
N LYS A 125 10.54 10.77 7.49
CA LYS A 125 10.37 11.41 6.19
C LYS A 125 8.99 12.04 6.05
N LYS A 126 8.96 13.22 5.41
CA LYS A 126 7.73 13.96 5.10
C LYS A 126 6.95 13.24 4.00
N LEU A 127 5.78 12.71 4.34
CA LEU A 127 4.96 11.94 3.42
C LEU A 127 3.98 12.84 2.67
N THR A 128 4.11 12.87 1.34
CA THR A 128 3.12 13.45 0.42
C THR A 128 2.26 12.33 -0.14
N VAL A 129 0.93 12.46 -0.01
CA VAL A 129 -0.03 11.51 -0.59
C VAL A 129 -0.82 12.19 -1.70
N ILE A 130 -0.91 11.52 -2.85
CA ILE A 130 -1.81 11.88 -3.94
C ILE A 130 -2.88 10.78 -4.01
N PHE A 131 -4.11 11.14 -3.73
CA PHE A 131 -5.24 10.21 -3.73
C PHE A 131 -6.23 10.54 -4.83
N GLN A 132 -6.59 9.56 -5.65
CA GLN A 132 -7.71 9.66 -6.57
C GLN A 132 -8.89 8.84 -6.03
N PRO A 133 -9.98 9.48 -5.57
CA PRO A 133 -11.17 8.75 -5.18
C PRO A 133 -11.78 8.03 -6.39
N HIS A 134 -12.34 6.84 -6.15
CA HIS A 134 -12.95 6.02 -7.17
C HIS A 134 -14.42 5.81 -6.84
N LEU A 135 -15.33 6.21 -7.76
CA LEU A 135 -16.79 6.24 -7.65
C LEU A 135 -17.33 7.36 -6.75
N PHE A 136 -18.37 8.04 -7.22
CA PHE A 136 -19.06 9.07 -6.44
C PHE A 136 -19.77 8.48 -5.22
N SER A 137 -20.43 7.32 -5.40
CA SER A 137 -21.13 6.62 -4.32
C SER A 137 -20.16 6.28 -3.18
N ARG A 138 -19.02 5.65 -3.48
CA ARG A 138 -18.03 5.30 -2.48
C ARG A 138 -17.44 6.53 -1.80
N THR A 139 -17.14 7.57 -2.56
CA THR A 139 -16.60 8.83 -2.01
C THR A 139 -17.57 9.45 -1.02
N LYS A 140 -18.88 9.43 -1.33
CA LYS A 140 -19.93 9.91 -0.43
C LYS A 140 -20.04 9.06 0.83
N ASP A 141 -20.10 7.74 0.65
CA ASP A 141 -20.38 6.81 1.75
C ASP A 141 -19.22 6.74 2.77
N PHE A 142 -17.97 6.91 2.31
CA PHE A 142 -16.76 6.79 3.11
C PHE A 142 -15.98 8.11 3.27
N ALA A 143 -16.61 9.28 3.06
CA ALA A 143 -15.92 10.58 3.11
C ALA A 143 -15.20 10.82 4.44
N GLN A 144 -15.83 10.45 5.56
CA GLN A 144 -15.26 10.59 6.89
C GLN A 144 -14.04 9.67 7.07
N GLU A 145 -14.19 8.39 6.77
CA GLU A 145 -13.11 7.40 6.92
C GLU A 145 -11.92 7.73 6.01
N PHE A 146 -12.18 8.20 4.78
CA PHE A 146 -11.13 8.70 3.91
C PHE A 146 -10.40 9.89 4.53
N SER A 147 -11.13 10.86 5.09
CA SER A 147 -10.52 12.04 5.69
C SER A 147 -9.65 11.70 6.92
N GLU A 148 -10.10 10.77 7.75
CA GLU A 148 -9.33 10.28 8.91
C GLU A 148 -8.02 9.62 8.48
N VAL A 149 -8.08 8.74 7.48
CA VAL A 149 -6.90 8.02 6.98
C VAL A 149 -5.94 8.94 6.26
N LEU A 150 -6.43 9.82 5.40
CA LEU A 150 -5.60 10.76 4.64
C LEU A 150 -4.97 11.83 5.54
N SER A 151 -5.55 12.09 6.71
CA SER A 151 -4.95 12.95 7.75
C SER A 151 -3.66 12.35 8.36
N LEU A 152 -3.31 11.12 8.06
CA LEU A 152 -2.01 10.52 8.41
C LEU A 152 -0.87 11.02 7.54
N ALA A 153 -1.12 11.71 6.43
CA ALA A 153 -0.11 12.33 5.58
C ALA A 153 0.41 13.65 6.17
N ASP A 154 1.56 14.16 5.68
CA ASP A 154 2.05 15.52 5.99
C ASP A 154 1.58 16.52 4.94
N GLN A 155 1.45 16.04 3.70
CA GLN A 155 0.93 16.79 2.55
C GLN A 155 -0.05 15.91 1.78
N LEU A 156 -1.15 16.49 1.32
CA LEU A 156 -2.20 15.76 0.62
C LEU A 156 -2.65 16.50 -0.65
N ILE A 157 -2.74 15.75 -1.73
CA ILE A 157 -3.47 16.15 -2.93
C ILE A 157 -4.61 15.15 -3.13
N VAL A 158 -5.85 15.64 -3.20
CA VAL A 158 -7.01 14.83 -3.60
C VAL A 158 -7.35 15.20 -5.03
N MET A 159 -7.31 14.23 -5.92
CA MET A 159 -7.66 14.41 -7.32
C MET A 159 -9.17 14.37 -7.54
N ASP A 160 -9.60 14.80 -8.71
CA ASP A 160 -10.98 14.62 -9.14
C ASP A 160 -11.39 13.14 -9.07
N ILE A 161 -12.64 12.90 -8.69
CA ILE A 161 -13.19 11.55 -8.55
C ILE A 161 -13.17 10.85 -9.92
N TYR A 162 -12.60 9.66 -9.97
CA TYR A 162 -12.73 8.80 -11.14
C TYR A 162 -14.13 8.15 -11.15
N PRO A 163 -14.99 8.50 -12.11
CA PRO A 163 -16.41 8.13 -12.07
C PRO A 163 -16.68 6.67 -12.42
N ALA A 164 -15.76 6.03 -13.18
CA ALA A 164 -15.97 4.73 -13.82
C ALA A 164 -17.28 4.69 -14.62
N ARG A 165 -18.37 4.15 -14.06
CA ARG A 165 -19.68 4.05 -14.72
C ARG A 165 -20.76 4.90 -14.05
N GLU A 166 -20.40 5.66 -13.02
CA GLU A 166 -21.35 6.51 -12.30
C GLU A 166 -21.47 7.89 -12.95
N LEU A 167 -22.64 8.47 -12.81
CA LEU A 167 -22.86 9.89 -13.12
C LEU A 167 -22.42 10.75 -11.93
N PRO A 168 -21.96 11.99 -12.18
CA PRO A 168 -21.66 12.93 -11.13
C PRO A 168 -22.84 13.10 -10.15
N MET A 169 -22.53 13.19 -8.86
CA MET A 169 -23.49 13.42 -7.79
C MET A 169 -23.33 14.84 -7.26
N GLU A 170 -24.42 15.55 -7.11
CA GLU A 170 -24.41 16.91 -6.55
C GLU A 170 -23.80 16.94 -5.15
N GLY A 171 -22.83 17.86 -4.91
CA GLY A 171 -22.12 17.99 -3.65
C GLY A 171 -21.09 16.91 -3.35
N VAL A 172 -20.79 16.04 -4.30
CA VAL A 172 -19.78 14.97 -4.14
C VAL A 172 -18.62 15.24 -5.09
N ASP A 173 -17.57 15.83 -4.54
CA ASP A 173 -16.29 16.11 -5.20
C ASP A 173 -15.11 15.91 -4.24
N ALA A 174 -13.90 16.25 -4.67
CA ALA A 174 -12.70 16.15 -3.85
C ALA A 174 -12.80 16.96 -2.54
N ASN A 175 -13.56 18.05 -2.52
CA ASN A 175 -13.70 18.92 -1.35
C ASN A 175 -14.53 18.23 -0.24
N LEU A 176 -15.39 17.29 -0.58
CA LEU A 176 -16.14 16.51 0.40
C LEU A 176 -15.20 15.79 1.38
N ILE A 177 -14.05 15.30 0.89
CA ILE A 177 -12.99 14.70 1.72
C ILE A 177 -12.12 15.80 2.32
N LEU A 178 -11.61 16.73 1.50
CA LEU A 178 -10.64 17.75 1.92
C LEU A 178 -11.14 18.61 3.08
N ASN A 179 -12.43 18.95 3.11
CA ASN A 179 -13.01 19.78 4.17
C ASN A 179 -12.97 19.09 5.55
N GLN A 180 -12.88 17.76 5.58
CA GLN A 180 -12.84 16.96 6.81
C GLN A 180 -11.42 16.53 7.22
N VAL A 181 -10.44 16.62 6.30
CA VAL A 181 -9.04 16.28 6.57
C VAL A 181 -8.44 17.31 7.54
N SER A 182 -7.71 16.86 8.57
CA SER A 182 -7.22 17.72 9.65
C SER A 182 -5.87 18.40 9.39
N ILE A 183 -5.10 17.96 8.34
CA ILE A 183 -3.79 18.57 8.03
C ILE A 183 -3.95 19.90 7.31
N ALA A 184 -2.98 20.80 7.52
CA ALA A 184 -2.99 22.14 6.90
C ALA A 184 -2.60 22.10 5.42
N ASN A 185 -1.66 21.24 5.07
CA ASN A 185 -1.04 21.18 3.73
C ASN A 185 -1.86 20.23 2.83
N LYS A 186 -3.02 20.68 2.38
CA LYS A 186 -3.94 19.90 1.56
C LYS A 186 -4.52 20.74 0.42
N GLN A 187 -4.73 20.11 -0.73
CA GLN A 187 -5.32 20.78 -1.90
C GLN A 187 -5.99 19.78 -2.84
N ALA A 188 -6.95 20.28 -3.64
CA ALA A 188 -7.51 19.52 -4.76
C ALA A 188 -6.62 19.67 -6.00
N ALA A 189 -6.65 18.70 -6.89
CA ALA A 189 -6.04 18.79 -8.21
C ALA A 189 -6.86 18.05 -9.25
N SER A 190 -6.85 18.56 -10.50
CA SER A 190 -7.22 17.80 -11.68
C SER A 190 -5.96 17.17 -12.31
N LYS A 191 -6.12 16.28 -13.28
CA LYS A 191 -4.98 15.75 -14.05
C LYS A 191 -4.19 16.85 -14.76
N GLU A 192 -4.90 17.88 -15.26
CA GLU A 192 -4.32 18.98 -16.04
C GLU A 192 -3.39 19.85 -15.20
N ASN A 193 -3.69 20.04 -13.91
CA ASN A 193 -2.92 20.95 -13.04
C ASN A 193 -2.05 20.23 -11.99
N LEU A 194 -2.12 18.90 -11.90
CA LEU A 194 -1.37 18.11 -10.90
C LEU A 194 0.14 18.37 -11.01
N MET A 195 0.68 18.33 -12.23
CA MET A 195 2.12 18.50 -12.46
C MET A 195 2.64 19.87 -12.03
N GLU A 196 1.90 20.95 -12.31
CA GLU A 196 2.23 22.31 -11.88
C GLU A 196 2.26 22.43 -10.35
N LYS A 197 1.29 21.78 -9.69
CA LYS A 197 1.21 21.77 -8.22
C LYS A 197 2.37 20.98 -7.59
N LEU A 198 2.75 19.85 -8.17
CA LEU A 198 3.88 19.06 -7.69
C LEU A 198 5.21 19.75 -7.88
N ALA A 199 5.40 20.47 -8.98
CA ALA A 199 6.67 21.15 -9.31
C ALA A 199 7.12 22.21 -8.28
N ILE A 200 6.19 22.73 -7.48
CA ILE A 200 6.48 23.74 -6.44
C ILE A 200 6.52 23.15 -5.02
N MET A 201 6.32 21.84 -4.88
CA MET A 201 6.33 21.16 -3.59
C MET A 201 7.70 20.58 -3.29
N ASP A 202 8.06 20.62 -2.02
CA ASP A 202 9.22 19.91 -1.49
C ASP A 202 8.77 18.48 -1.12
N ILE A 203 9.22 17.50 -1.92
CA ILE A 203 8.78 16.09 -1.83
C ILE A 203 10.00 15.18 -1.70
N GLU A 204 10.06 14.41 -0.62
CA GLU A 204 11.09 13.40 -0.37
C GLU A 204 10.52 11.97 -0.29
N LEU A 205 9.23 11.86 0.04
CA LEU A 205 8.51 10.60 0.10
C LEU A 205 7.11 10.79 -0.50
N LEU A 206 6.85 10.17 -1.63
CA LEU A 206 5.61 10.29 -2.39
C LEU A 206 4.88 8.97 -2.45
N LEU A 207 3.57 9.02 -2.23
CA LEU A 207 2.66 7.91 -2.40
C LEU A 207 1.50 8.32 -3.31
N THR A 208 1.33 7.66 -4.45
CA THR A 208 0.11 7.74 -5.26
C THR A 208 -0.79 6.55 -4.95
N VAL A 209 -2.08 6.82 -4.72
CA VAL A 209 -3.08 5.79 -4.38
C VAL A 209 -4.40 6.02 -5.10
N GLY A 210 -5.03 4.93 -5.56
CA GLY A 210 -6.34 4.96 -6.20
C GLY A 210 -6.51 3.87 -7.25
N ALA A 211 -7.75 3.49 -7.54
CA ALA A 211 -8.10 2.47 -8.55
C ALA A 211 -8.51 3.08 -9.90
N GLY A 212 -8.49 4.41 -10.01
CA GLY A 212 -8.83 5.12 -11.22
C GLY A 212 -7.64 5.25 -12.18
N ASP A 213 -7.73 6.26 -13.03
CA ASP A 213 -6.74 6.55 -14.07
C ASP A 213 -5.54 7.40 -13.59
N ILE A 214 -5.35 7.50 -12.26
CA ILE A 214 -4.15 8.08 -11.64
C ILE A 214 -2.87 7.36 -12.11
N ASP A 215 -2.97 6.09 -12.53
CA ASP A 215 -1.85 5.33 -13.08
C ASP A 215 -1.24 5.99 -14.32
N THR A 216 -2.03 6.72 -15.08
CA THR A 216 -1.53 7.50 -16.24
C THR A 216 -0.60 8.63 -15.82
N MET A 217 -0.67 9.08 -14.56
CA MET A 217 0.18 10.13 -14.00
C MET A 217 1.49 9.60 -13.41
N VAL A 218 1.61 8.28 -13.19
CA VAL A 218 2.79 7.67 -12.55
C VAL A 218 4.07 8.00 -13.31
N LYS A 219 4.07 7.82 -14.63
CA LYS A 219 5.25 8.10 -15.46
C LYS A 219 5.60 9.60 -15.53
N PRO A 220 4.65 10.52 -15.81
CA PRO A 220 4.91 11.96 -15.72
C PRO A 220 5.47 12.40 -14.35
N ILE A 221 4.90 11.90 -13.27
CA ILE A 221 5.38 12.20 -11.91
C ILE A 221 6.80 11.65 -11.71
N GLN A 222 7.09 10.43 -12.15
CA GLN A 222 8.42 9.84 -12.09
C GLN A 222 9.47 10.73 -12.80
N GLU A 223 9.14 11.24 -13.98
CA GLU A 223 10.03 12.12 -14.75
C GLU A 223 10.26 13.47 -14.06
N LEU A 224 9.30 13.95 -13.24
CA LEU A 224 9.43 15.19 -12.49
C LEU A 224 10.28 15.02 -11.22
N VAL A 225 10.14 13.92 -10.50
CA VAL A 225 10.73 13.75 -9.16
C VAL A 225 11.93 12.81 -9.12
N GLY A 226 12.19 12.04 -10.17
CA GLY A 226 13.30 11.07 -10.28
C GLY A 226 14.52 11.69 -10.88
#